data_3d34f783cf844ca8a06e7ce50bb13ffa
#
_entry.id   3d34f783cf844ca8a06e7ce50bb13ffa
#
_cell.length_a   1.000
_cell.length_b   1.000
_cell.length_c   1.000
_cell.angle_alpha   90.00
_cell.angle_beta   90.00
_cell.angle_gamma   90.00
#
_symmetry.space_group_name_H-M   'P 1'
#
loop_
_entity.id
_entity.type
_entity.pdbx_description
1 polymer ?
#
loop_
_entity_poly.entity_id
_entity_poly.type
_entity_poly.pdbx_seq_one_letter_code
_entity_poly.pdbx_strand_id
1 'polypeptide(L)'
;MTPLYFLLDDSNKNNIYIKRDDLIPVSFGGNKARKAINFFKEIDQGGFDCVVTYGSSSSNHCRIVSNMATSRNLPCYIIAPKESSLPTFNSKMMGLFGSHFTIVPVNEVHDTIERLLVRLKEEGKKPYFIAGGGHGNLGTQAYVDCYKEIAVYEHECKIHFDSIFLASGTGTTQAGLVCGQLINQDKRKIIGISIARKNPRGKQVVLDSSY
;
A
#
# COMPACT_ATOMS: atom_id res chain seq x y z
N MET A 1 7.75 -12.77 6.31
CA MET A 1 6.49 -13.55 6.12
C MET A 1 5.54 -13.22 7.26
N THR A 2 4.25 -12.95 6.97
CA THR A 2 3.22 -12.81 8.00
C THR A 2 2.44 -14.12 8.15
N PRO A 3 1.95 -14.46 9.35
CA PRO A 3 1.27 -15.73 9.57
C PRO A 3 -0.10 -15.78 8.88
N LEU A 4 -0.54 -17.01 8.62
CA LEU A 4 -1.91 -17.36 8.28
C LEU A 4 -2.51 -18.13 9.47
N TYR A 5 -3.70 -17.73 9.92
CA TYR A 5 -4.39 -18.40 10.99
C TYR A 5 -5.74 -18.90 10.51
N PHE A 6 -6.08 -20.12 10.93
CA PHE A 6 -7.47 -20.57 10.86
C PHE A 6 -8.33 -19.67 11.75
N LEU A 7 -9.42 -19.16 11.20
CA LEU A 7 -10.31 -18.24 11.92
C LEU A 7 -11.54 -18.97 12.44
N LEU A 8 -12.27 -19.63 11.56
CA LEU A 8 -13.47 -20.41 11.88
C LEU A 8 -13.94 -21.24 10.67
N ASP A 9 -14.84 -22.18 10.92
CA ASP A 9 -15.74 -22.77 9.91
C ASP A 9 -17.09 -22.05 9.97
N ASP A 10 -17.66 -21.80 8.83
CA ASP A 10 -19.02 -21.28 8.78
C ASP A 10 -20.07 -22.42 8.72
N SER A 11 -21.35 -22.04 8.82
CA SER A 11 -22.46 -22.97 8.73
C SER A 11 -22.57 -23.75 7.41
N ASN A 12 -21.83 -23.30 6.37
CA ASN A 12 -21.74 -23.94 5.06
C ASN A 12 -20.50 -24.83 4.92
N LYS A 13 -19.78 -25.10 6.02
CA LYS A 13 -18.55 -25.89 6.08
C LYS A 13 -17.38 -25.29 5.28
N ASN A 14 -17.35 -23.97 5.15
CA ASN A 14 -16.17 -23.29 4.61
C ASN A 14 -15.13 -23.07 5.70
N ASN A 15 -13.90 -23.45 5.43
CA ASN A 15 -12.77 -23.13 6.30
C ASN A 15 -12.26 -21.74 5.98
N ILE A 16 -12.33 -20.81 6.93
CA ILE A 16 -11.92 -19.43 6.77
C ILE A 16 -10.58 -19.20 7.47
N TYR A 17 -9.64 -18.67 6.74
CA TYR A 17 -8.31 -18.29 7.22
C TYR A 17 -8.08 -16.79 7.07
N ILE A 18 -7.23 -16.24 7.92
CA ILE A 18 -6.82 -14.85 7.85
C ILE A 18 -5.32 -14.71 7.69
N LYS A 19 -4.89 -13.96 6.65
CA LYS A 19 -3.50 -13.52 6.47
C LYS A 19 -3.27 -12.26 7.29
N ARG A 20 -2.42 -12.33 8.29
CA ARG A 20 -2.24 -11.32 9.34
C ARG A 20 -1.21 -10.26 8.97
N ASP A 21 -1.46 -9.50 7.89
CA ASP A 21 -0.62 -8.37 7.51
C ASP A 21 -0.65 -7.21 8.52
N ASP A 22 -1.66 -7.17 9.38
CA ASP A 22 -1.74 -6.27 10.53
C ASP A 22 -0.61 -6.51 11.56
N LEU A 23 0.02 -7.69 11.55
CA LEU A 23 1.17 -8.00 12.40
C LEU A 23 2.51 -7.52 11.85
N ILE A 24 2.56 -6.86 10.69
CA ILE A 24 3.77 -6.19 10.22
C ILE A 24 4.11 -5.07 11.21
N PRO A 25 5.32 -5.07 11.83
CA PRO A 25 5.64 -4.19 12.96
C PRO A 25 5.97 -2.74 12.52
N VAL A 26 5.13 -2.16 11.65
CA VAL A 26 5.26 -0.78 11.17
C VAL A 26 3.90 -0.11 11.23
N SER A 27 3.74 0.87 12.11
CA SER A 27 2.58 1.77 12.17
C SER A 27 1.23 1.02 11.99
N PHE A 28 0.97 0.03 12.85
CA PHE A 28 -0.22 -0.84 12.85
C PHE A 28 -0.36 -1.76 11.62
N GLY A 29 0.71 -2.03 10.89
CA GLY A 29 0.75 -3.02 9.83
C GLY A 29 -0.19 -2.77 8.66
N GLY A 30 -0.62 -3.86 8.06
CA GLY A 30 -1.55 -3.89 6.93
C GLY A 30 -0.89 -3.82 5.56
N ASN A 31 -1.72 -3.84 4.52
CA ASN A 31 -1.26 -3.89 3.13
C ASN A 31 -0.35 -2.70 2.74
N LYS A 32 -0.52 -1.54 3.36
CA LYS A 32 0.32 -0.38 3.07
C LYS A 32 1.72 -0.53 3.67
N ALA A 33 1.83 -1.17 4.83
CA ALA A 33 3.12 -1.47 5.44
C ALA A 33 3.91 -2.48 4.58
N ARG A 34 3.25 -3.55 4.11
CA ARG A 34 3.87 -4.52 3.21
C ARG A 34 4.46 -3.86 1.96
N LYS A 35 3.71 -2.97 1.33
CA LYS A 35 4.18 -2.23 0.14
C LYS A 35 5.31 -1.26 0.48
N ALA A 36 5.16 -0.49 1.56
CA ALA A 36 6.13 0.52 1.95
C ALA A 36 7.52 -0.07 2.21
N ILE A 37 7.60 -1.29 2.74
CA ILE A 37 8.88 -2.00 2.93
C ILE A 37 9.69 -2.06 1.64
N ASN A 38 9.07 -2.34 0.49
CA ASN A 38 9.79 -2.41 -0.79
C ASN A 38 10.26 -1.04 -1.25
N PHE A 39 9.44 0.00 -1.12
CA PHE A 39 9.84 1.37 -1.44
C PHE A 39 11.00 1.84 -0.56
N PHE A 40 10.94 1.56 0.73
CA PHE A 40 11.99 1.99 1.65
C PHE A 40 13.29 1.20 1.50
N LYS A 41 13.26 -0.03 1.01
CA LYS A 41 14.49 -0.73 0.58
C LYS A 41 15.19 0.02 -0.57
N GLU A 42 14.43 0.49 -1.56
CA GLU A 42 14.99 1.27 -2.67
C GLU A 42 15.48 2.65 -2.19
N ILE A 43 14.75 3.31 -1.29
CA ILE A 43 15.16 4.57 -0.69
C ILE A 43 16.51 4.40 0.05
N ASP A 44 16.63 3.38 0.89
CA ASP A 44 17.83 3.09 1.67
C ASP A 44 19.05 2.79 0.77
N GLN A 45 18.84 2.11 -0.35
CA GLN A 45 19.89 1.77 -1.32
C GLN A 45 20.26 2.93 -2.24
N GLY A 46 19.28 3.78 -2.55
CA GLY A 46 19.43 4.86 -3.54
C GLY A 46 20.00 6.16 -2.98
N GLY A 47 20.21 6.28 -1.67
CA GLY A 47 20.72 7.49 -1.04
C GLY A 47 19.79 8.69 -1.21
N PHE A 48 18.48 8.48 -1.14
CA PHE A 48 17.47 9.53 -1.11
C PHE A 48 17.43 10.17 0.27
N ASP A 49 17.20 11.48 0.33
CA ASP A 49 17.28 12.28 1.54
C ASP A 49 15.95 12.86 2.00
N CYS A 50 14.89 12.67 1.23
CA CYS A 50 13.53 13.02 1.63
C CYS A 50 12.49 12.21 0.84
N VAL A 51 11.28 12.13 1.38
CA VAL A 51 10.17 11.37 0.77
C VAL A 51 9.01 12.31 0.50
N VAL A 52 8.43 12.20 -0.69
CA VAL A 52 7.22 12.91 -1.10
C VAL A 52 6.11 11.90 -1.38
N THR A 53 4.91 12.13 -0.86
CA THR A 53 3.75 11.30 -1.17
C THR A 53 2.47 12.13 -1.12
N TYR A 54 1.33 11.54 -1.45
CA TYR A 54 0.04 12.21 -1.34
C TYR A 54 -1.08 11.28 -0.84
N GLY A 55 -2.08 11.89 -0.24
CA GLY A 55 -3.30 11.20 0.21
C GLY A 55 -4.12 12.03 1.19
N SER A 56 -5.31 11.53 1.52
CA SER A 56 -6.21 12.18 2.47
C SER A 56 -5.66 12.19 3.90
N SER A 57 -6.27 12.98 4.76
CA SER A 57 -5.98 13.02 6.19
C SER A 57 -6.19 11.65 6.89
N SER A 58 -7.05 10.78 6.35
CA SER A 58 -7.31 9.44 6.85
C SER A 58 -6.43 8.35 6.22
N SER A 59 -5.47 8.72 5.38
CA SER A 59 -4.67 7.77 4.61
C SER A 59 -3.77 6.90 5.49
N ASN A 60 -4.02 5.58 5.49
CA ASN A 60 -3.11 4.59 6.09
C ASN A 60 -1.76 4.54 5.37
N HIS A 61 -1.73 4.84 4.06
CA HIS A 61 -0.50 4.91 3.29
C HIS A 61 0.39 6.05 3.77
N CYS A 62 -0.14 7.29 3.83
CA CYS A 62 0.62 8.44 4.28
C CYS A 62 1.12 8.26 5.73
N ARG A 63 0.30 7.71 6.63
CA ARG A 63 0.71 7.41 8.01
C ARG A 63 1.92 6.47 8.04
N ILE A 64 1.90 5.39 7.27
CA ILE A 64 2.99 4.40 7.23
C ILE A 64 4.24 5.00 6.60
N VAL A 65 4.11 5.72 5.49
CA VAL A 65 5.24 6.40 4.85
C VAL A 65 5.88 7.41 5.80
N SER A 66 5.07 8.21 6.51
CA SER A 66 5.55 9.15 7.54
C SER A 66 6.35 8.45 8.62
N ASN A 67 5.81 7.37 9.19
CA ASN A 67 6.49 6.59 10.24
C ASN A 67 7.84 6.03 9.75
N MET A 68 7.87 5.44 8.56
CA MET A 68 9.09 4.84 8.00
C MET A 68 10.14 5.90 7.60
N ALA A 69 9.72 7.07 7.14
CA ALA A 69 10.61 8.19 6.85
C ALA A 69 11.23 8.72 8.15
N THR A 70 10.40 8.99 9.17
CA THR A 70 10.87 9.50 10.47
C THR A 70 11.84 8.54 11.15
N SER A 71 11.61 7.22 11.08
CA SER A 71 12.54 6.22 11.66
C SER A 71 13.92 6.22 10.98
N ARG A 72 14.08 6.92 9.85
CA ARG A 72 15.32 7.12 9.10
C ARG A 72 15.83 8.55 9.14
N ASN A 73 15.21 9.42 9.93
CA ASN A 73 15.46 10.86 9.96
C ASN A 73 15.29 11.54 8.59
N LEU A 74 14.42 10.98 7.73
CA LEU A 74 14.09 11.56 6.43
C LEU A 74 12.88 12.48 6.54
N PRO A 75 12.96 13.74 6.08
CA PRO A 75 11.79 14.59 5.92
C PRO A 75 10.72 13.93 5.04
N CYS A 76 9.47 13.98 5.48
CA CYS A 76 8.33 13.45 4.74
C CYS A 76 7.37 14.59 4.37
N TYR A 77 7.15 14.78 3.07
CA TYR A 77 6.24 15.78 2.52
C TYR A 77 4.97 15.11 2.03
N ILE A 78 3.82 15.57 2.53
CA ILE A 78 2.50 15.02 2.18
C ILE A 78 1.66 16.10 1.52
N ILE A 79 1.25 15.86 0.28
CA ILE A 79 0.26 16.68 -0.40
C ILE A 79 -1.12 16.09 -0.11
N ALA A 80 -2.01 16.88 0.51
CA ALA A 80 -3.33 16.42 0.92
C ALA A 80 -4.43 17.22 0.18
N PRO A 81 -5.42 16.52 -0.43
CA PRO A 81 -6.57 17.19 -1.00
C PRO A 81 -7.41 17.88 0.08
N LYS A 82 -7.75 19.16 -0.12
CA LYS A 82 -8.55 19.95 0.81
C LYS A 82 -9.89 19.30 1.12
N GLU A 83 -10.50 18.67 0.13
CA GLU A 83 -11.80 18.00 0.20
C GLU A 83 -11.80 16.77 1.12
N SER A 84 -10.63 16.27 1.48
CA SER A 84 -10.44 15.09 2.35
C SER A 84 -9.42 15.33 3.48
N SER A 85 -9.34 16.60 3.96
CA SER A 85 -8.34 17.04 4.97
C SER A 85 -8.94 17.26 6.36
N LEU A 86 -10.13 16.77 6.66
CA LEU A 86 -10.69 16.83 8.02
C LEU A 86 -9.77 16.10 9.01
N PRO A 87 -9.63 16.59 10.25
CA PRO A 87 -8.80 15.97 11.27
C PRO A 87 -9.20 14.52 11.54
N THR A 88 -8.23 13.61 11.50
CA THR A 88 -8.41 12.18 11.76
C THR A 88 -7.31 11.67 12.69
N PHE A 89 -7.46 10.44 13.18
CA PHE A 89 -6.38 9.77 13.92
C PHE A 89 -5.08 9.69 13.09
N ASN A 90 -5.21 9.35 11.81
CA ASN A 90 -4.05 9.25 10.93
C ASN A 90 -3.35 10.60 10.74
N SER A 91 -4.10 11.71 10.57
CA SER A 91 -3.49 13.03 10.44
C SER A 91 -2.75 13.47 11.72
N LYS A 92 -3.30 13.14 12.89
CA LYS A 92 -2.60 13.39 14.17
C LYS A 92 -1.30 12.59 14.26
N MET A 93 -1.33 11.31 13.90
CA MET A 93 -0.13 10.45 13.88
C MET A 93 0.93 10.96 12.91
N MET A 94 0.52 11.36 11.68
CA MET A 94 1.44 11.94 10.70
C MET A 94 2.07 13.24 11.21
N GLY A 95 1.31 14.07 11.92
CA GLY A 95 1.84 15.26 12.60
C GLY A 95 2.85 14.93 13.69
N LEU A 96 2.58 13.93 14.54
CA LEU A 96 3.51 13.45 15.56
C LEU A 96 4.80 12.87 14.95
N PHE A 97 4.73 12.30 13.75
CA PHE A 97 5.91 11.87 12.99
C PHE A 97 6.66 13.01 12.30
N GLY A 98 6.24 14.26 12.50
CA GLY A 98 6.93 15.43 11.95
C GLY A 98 6.74 15.64 10.43
N SER A 99 5.69 15.09 9.84
CA SER A 99 5.44 15.26 8.39
C SER A 99 5.03 16.68 8.04
N HIS A 100 5.52 17.15 6.89
CA HIS A 100 5.18 18.46 6.32
C HIS A 100 3.96 18.33 5.41
N PHE A 101 2.87 19.03 5.74
CA PHE A 101 1.64 19.02 4.96
C PHE A 101 1.54 20.20 4.03
N THR A 102 1.13 19.95 2.79
CA THR A 102 0.64 20.96 1.85
C THR A 102 -0.80 20.61 1.46
N ILE A 103 -1.75 21.41 1.85
CA ILE A 103 -3.18 21.18 1.59
C ILE A 103 -3.61 22.06 0.41
N VAL A 104 -4.11 21.42 -0.65
CA VAL A 104 -4.53 22.09 -1.89
C VAL A 104 -5.84 21.48 -2.41
N PRO A 105 -6.60 22.19 -3.26
CA PRO A 105 -7.72 21.58 -4.00
C PRO A 105 -7.29 20.32 -4.75
N VAL A 106 -8.19 19.34 -4.88
CA VAL A 106 -7.85 18.03 -5.48
C VAL A 106 -7.28 18.15 -6.89
N ASN A 107 -7.77 19.10 -7.69
CA ASN A 107 -7.28 19.37 -9.05
C ASN A 107 -5.88 19.99 -9.10
N GLU A 108 -5.35 20.51 -8.00
CA GLU A 108 -4.01 21.08 -7.91
C GLU A 108 -2.97 20.11 -7.33
N VAL A 109 -3.40 18.93 -6.89
CA VAL A 109 -2.51 17.94 -6.23
C VAL A 109 -1.35 17.55 -7.14
N HIS A 110 -1.64 17.22 -8.40
CA HIS A 110 -0.60 16.79 -9.35
C HIS A 110 0.45 17.88 -9.56
N ASP A 111 0.04 19.08 -9.92
CA ASP A 111 0.96 20.19 -10.18
C ASP A 111 1.73 20.62 -8.92
N THR A 112 1.13 20.45 -7.75
CA THR A 112 1.80 20.76 -6.49
C THR A 112 2.89 19.72 -6.18
N ILE A 113 2.67 18.44 -6.50
CA ILE A 113 3.69 17.40 -6.39
C ILE A 113 4.87 17.73 -7.31
N GLU A 114 4.61 18.03 -8.59
CA GLU A 114 5.65 18.32 -9.56
C GLU A 114 6.48 19.56 -9.14
N ARG A 115 5.82 20.66 -8.77
CA ARG A 115 6.51 21.86 -8.26
C ARG A 115 7.35 21.58 -7.02
N LEU A 116 6.85 20.74 -6.10
CA LEU A 116 7.59 20.38 -4.89
C LEU A 116 8.84 19.57 -5.23
N LEU A 117 8.71 18.59 -6.12
CA LEU A 117 9.84 17.75 -6.53
C LEU A 117 10.95 18.58 -7.24
N VAL A 118 10.56 19.53 -8.11
CA VAL A 118 11.50 20.45 -8.76
C VAL A 118 12.21 21.30 -7.71
N ARG A 119 11.46 21.98 -6.83
CA ARG A 119 12.02 22.82 -5.78
C ARG A 119 13.02 22.05 -4.89
N LEU A 120 12.66 20.84 -4.43
CA LEU A 120 13.56 20.05 -3.60
C LEU A 120 14.85 19.70 -4.31
N LYS A 121 14.82 19.43 -5.63
CA LYS A 121 16.02 19.19 -6.45
C LYS A 121 16.87 20.45 -6.59
N GLU A 122 16.26 21.62 -6.80
CA GLU A 122 16.94 22.92 -6.85
C GLU A 122 17.61 23.27 -5.52
N GLU A 123 17.03 22.84 -4.40
CA GLU A 123 17.60 22.91 -3.06
C GLU A 123 18.75 21.90 -2.82
N GLY A 124 19.14 21.13 -3.85
CA GLY A 124 20.20 20.11 -3.78
C GLY A 124 19.77 18.80 -3.13
N LYS A 125 18.47 18.57 -2.91
CA LYS A 125 17.95 17.33 -2.33
C LYS A 125 17.70 16.29 -3.41
N LYS A 126 17.65 15.01 -2.96
CA LYS A 126 17.29 13.85 -3.77
C LYS A 126 15.96 13.28 -3.30
N PRO A 127 14.80 13.85 -3.69
CA PRO A 127 13.50 13.39 -3.25
C PRO A 127 13.11 12.05 -3.88
N TYR A 128 12.52 11.16 -3.08
CA TYR A 128 11.84 9.96 -3.56
C TYR A 128 10.32 10.14 -3.52
N PHE A 129 9.66 9.96 -4.66
CA PHE A 129 8.21 10.06 -4.75
C PHE A 129 7.56 8.69 -4.65
N ILE A 130 6.66 8.52 -3.67
CA ILE A 130 5.81 7.32 -3.54
C ILE A 130 4.39 7.71 -3.91
N ALA A 131 3.86 7.12 -4.97
CA ALA A 131 2.49 7.35 -5.41
C ALA A 131 1.46 6.93 -4.36
N GLY A 132 0.32 7.63 -4.32
CA GLY A 132 -0.73 7.41 -3.34
C GLY A 132 -1.18 5.96 -3.25
N GLY A 133 -1.29 5.44 -2.02
CA GLY A 133 -1.63 4.05 -1.77
C GLY A 133 -0.51 3.05 -2.02
N GLY A 134 0.73 3.50 -2.30
CA GLY A 134 1.85 2.64 -2.68
C GLY A 134 1.63 1.99 -4.05
N HIS A 135 1.17 2.80 -5.01
CA HIS A 135 0.98 2.36 -6.39
C HIS A 135 2.32 2.25 -7.13
N GLY A 136 2.40 1.32 -8.08
CA GLY A 136 3.58 1.05 -8.90
C GLY A 136 4.17 -0.35 -8.68
N ASN A 137 5.21 -0.69 -9.43
CA ASN A 137 5.78 -2.04 -9.51
C ASN A 137 6.21 -2.60 -8.15
N LEU A 138 6.85 -1.80 -7.31
CA LEU A 138 7.26 -2.22 -5.96
C LEU A 138 6.06 -2.55 -5.07
N GLY A 139 4.96 -1.79 -5.21
CA GLY A 139 3.73 -2.07 -4.51
C GLY A 139 3.02 -3.34 -5.01
N THR A 140 3.04 -3.60 -6.31
CA THR A 140 2.55 -4.84 -6.92
C THR A 140 3.38 -6.02 -6.50
N GLN A 141 4.71 -5.91 -6.57
CA GLN A 141 5.65 -6.96 -6.17
C GLN A 141 5.45 -7.41 -4.72
N ALA A 142 5.13 -6.48 -3.82
CA ALA A 142 4.85 -6.82 -2.41
C ALA A 142 3.71 -7.84 -2.26
N TYR A 143 2.76 -7.84 -3.19
CA TYR A 143 1.63 -8.78 -3.19
C TYR A 143 1.83 -10.01 -4.09
N VAL A 144 2.72 -9.96 -5.06
CA VAL A 144 3.29 -11.18 -5.68
C VAL A 144 4.01 -12.02 -4.62
N ASP A 145 4.81 -11.36 -3.77
CA ASP A 145 5.52 -12.05 -2.68
C ASP A 145 4.55 -12.56 -1.60
N CYS A 146 3.49 -11.81 -1.29
CA CYS A 146 2.43 -12.28 -0.41
C CYS A 146 1.74 -13.55 -0.95
N TYR A 147 1.52 -13.63 -2.27
CA TYR A 147 0.96 -14.82 -2.89
C TYR A 147 1.88 -16.04 -2.72
N LYS A 148 3.19 -15.85 -2.90
CA LYS A 148 4.18 -16.92 -2.64
C LYS A 148 4.14 -17.39 -1.18
N GLU A 149 3.99 -16.47 -0.22
CA GLU A 149 3.83 -16.84 1.19
C GLU A 149 2.61 -17.73 1.42
N ILE A 150 1.48 -17.43 0.72
CA ILE A 150 0.26 -18.25 0.80
C ILE A 150 0.51 -19.64 0.21
N ALA A 151 1.13 -19.72 -0.97
CA ALA A 151 1.43 -20.99 -1.63
C ALA A 151 2.37 -21.89 -0.80
N VAL A 152 3.37 -21.30 -0.13
CA VAL A 152 4.24 -22.03 0.81
C VAL A 152 3.44 -22.59 1.97
N TYR A 153 2.58 -21.79 2.58
CA TYR A 153 1.73 -22.24 3.69
C TYR A 153 0.79 -23.39 3.28
N GLU A 154 0.17 -23.30 2.11
CA GLU A 154 -0.68 -24.37 1.56
C GLU A 154 0.08 -25.69 1.40
N HIS A 155 1.29 -25.60 0.86
CA HIS A 155 2.16 -26.77 0.67
C HIS A 155 2.53 -27.42 2.01
N GLU A 156 2.93 -26.61 3.01
CA GLU A 156 3.33 -27.08 4.34
C GLU A 156 2.16 -27.71 5.10
N CYS A 157 0.97 -27.08 5.02
CA CYS A 157 -0.24 -27.53 5.72
C CYS A 157 -1.03 -28.59 4.93
N LYS A 158 -0.66 -28.88 3.68
CA LYS A 158 -1.39 -29.79 2.76
C LYS A 158 -2.86 -29.38 2.58
N ILE A 159 -3.11 -28.10 2.41
CA ILE A 159 -4.42 -27.50 2.14
C ILE A 159 -4.37 -26.71 0.84
N HIS A 160 -5.55 -26.31 0.35
CA HIS A 160 -5.68 -25.41 -0.79
C HIS A 160 -6.80 -24.40 -0.52
N PHE A 161 -6.56 -23.13 -0.85
CA PHE A 161 -7.58 -22.08 -0.77
C PHE A 161 -8.25 -21.87 -2.13
N ASP A 162 -9.54 -22.08 -2.21
CA ASP A 162 -10.33 -21.88 -3.43
C ASP A 162 -10.45 -20.40 -3.82
N SER A 163 -10.37 -19.53 -2.82
CA SER A 163 -10.58 -18.08 -3.00
C SER A 163 -9.77 -17.24 -2.03
N ILE A 164 -9.30 -16.08 -2.50
CA ILE A 164 -8.70 -15.04 -1.66
C ILE A 164 -9.58 -13.79 -1.76
N PHE A 165 -10.04 -13.31 -0.61
CA PHE A 165 -10.84 -12.09 -0.49
C PHE A 165 -9.98 -10.94 0.04
N LEU A 166 -10.17 -9.75 -0.51
CA LEU A 166 -9.47 -8.55 -0.06
C LEU A 166 -10.28 -7.27 -0.31
N ALA A 167 -10.02 -6.23 0.49
CA ALA A 167 -10.51 -4.89 0.19
C ALA A 167 -9.65 -4.28 -0.94
N SER A 168 -10.29 -3.87 -2.04
CA SER A 168 -9.64 -3.29 -3.22
C SER A 168 -9.95 -1.79 -3.34
N GLY A 169 -8.93 -0.94 -3.19
CA GLY A 169 -9.03 0.52 -3.34
C GLY A 169 -8.30 1.01 -4.59
N THR A 170 -6.98 1.15 -4.54
CA THR A 170 -6.13 1.61 -5.66
C THR A 170 -5.80 0.51 -6.69
N GLY A 171 -6.21 -0.72 -6.46
CA GLY A 171 -5.99 -1.86 -7.38
C GLY A 171 -4.70 -2.65 -7.14
N THR A 172 -3.61 -2.00 -6.76
CA THR A 172 -2.25 -2.58 -6.70
C THR A 172 -2.15 -3.84 -5.83
N THR A 173 -2.87 -3.92 -4.70
CA THR A 173 -2.89 -5.13 -3.84
C THR A 173 -3.49 -6.33 -4.59
N GLN A 174 -4.63 -6.11 -5.26
CA GLN A 174 -5.29 -7.14 -6.05
C GLN A 174 -4.46 -7.53 -7.26
N ALA A 175 -3.88 -6.55 -7.95
CA ALA A 175 -2.98 -6.78 -9.08
C ALA A 175 -1.82 -7.69 -8.70
N GLY A 176 -1.15 -7.43 -7.58
CA GLY A 176 -0.04 -8.27 -7.11
C GLY A 176 -0.46 -9.72 -6.81
N LEU A 177 -1.65 -9.91 -6.20
CA LEU A 177 -2.19 -11.26 -5.98
C LEU A 177 -2.53 -11.96 -7.30
N VAL A 178 -3.12 -11.25 -8.27
CA VAL A 178 -3.42 -11.78 -9.61
C VAL A 178 -2.13 -12.13 -10.36
N CYS A 179 -1.11 -11.28 -10.33
CA CYS A 179 0.20 -11.59 -10.92
C CYS A 179 0.82 -12.82 -10.25
N GLY A 180 0.77 -12.91 -8.92
CA GLY A 180 1.23 -14.08 -8.19
C GLY A 180 0.50 -15.36 -8.58
N GLN A 181 -0.82 -15.29 -8.76
CA GLN A 181 -1.65 -16.39 -9.25
C GLN A 181 -1.21 -16.84 -10.64
N LEU A 182 -1.03 -15.91 -11.58
CA LEU A 182 -0.63 -16.21 -12.95
C LEU A 182 0.77 -16.87 -13.01
N ILE A 183 1.73 -16.33 -12.23
CA ILE A 183 3.09 -16.89 -12.15
C ILE A 183 3.07 -18.33 -11.64
N ASN A 184 2.19 -18.64 -10.67
CA ASN A 184 2.04 -19.99 -10.12
C ASN A 184 1.08 -20.87 -10.94
N GLN A 185 0.55 -20.40 -12.05
CA GLN A 185 -0.42 -21.12 -12.92
C GLN A 185 -1.63 -21.65 -12.14
N ASP A 186 -2.06 -20.93 -11.13
CA ASP A 186 -3.15 -21.29 -10.24
C ASP A 186 -4.50 -20.77 -10.77
N LYS A 187 -5.59 -21.47 -10.41
CA LYS A 187 -6.96 -21.17 -10.88
C LYS A 187 -7.90 -20.65 -9.78
N ARG A 188 -7.39 -20.43 -8.54
CA ARG A 188 -8.22 -19.90 -7.44
C ARG A 188 -8.83 -18.54 -7.79
N LYS A 189 -9.88 -18.16 -7.09
CA LYS A 189 -10.53 -16.85 -7.30
C LYS A 189 -9.85 -15.78 -6.46
N ILE A 190 -9.42 -14.67 -7.08
CA ILE A 190 -8.98 -13.46 -6.37
C ILE A 190 -10.12 -12.44 -6.39
N ILE A 191 -10.78 -12.28 -5.25
CA ILE A 191 -12.02 -11.51 -5.12
C ILE A 191 -11.75 -10.20 -4.39
N GLY A 192 -11.70 -9.10 -5.15
CA GLY A 192 -11.57 -7.75 -4.61
C GLY A 192 -12.93 -7.13 -4.30
N ILE A 193 -13.16 -6.80 -3.03
CA ILE A 193 -14.32 -6.01 -2.63
C ILE A 193 -13.96 -4.54 -2.76
N SER A 194 -14.57 -3.85 -3.72
CA SER A 194 -14.25 -2.45 -3.98
C SER A 194 -14.73 -1.53 -2.86
N ILE A 195 -13.81 -0.77 -2.29
CA ILE A 195 -14.06 0.18 -1.19
C ILE A 195 -13.97 1.65 -1.63
N ALA A 196 -13.55 1.90 -2.88
CA ALA A 196 -13.28 3.27 -3.32
C ALA A 196 -13.76 3.58 -4.75
N ARG A 197 -14.01 2.59 -5.58
CA ARG A 197 -14.32 2.79 -7.01
C ARG A 197 -15.43 1.85 -7.48
N LYS A 198 -16.32 2.38 -8.31
CA LYS A 198 -17.30 1.57 -9.06
C LYS A 198 -16.68 1.08 -10.38
N ASN A 199 -17.22 -0.02 -10.95
CA ASN A 199 -16.88 -0.43 -12.31
C ASN A 199 -17.41 0.60 -13.34
N PRO A 200 -16.70 0.80 -14.47
CA PRO A 200 -15.52 0.06 -14.93
C PRO A 200 -14.19 0.47 -14.29
N ARG A 201 -14.14 1.63 -13.62
CA ARG A 201 -12.90 2.18 -13.04
C ARG A 201 -12.24 1.24 -12.02
N GLY A 202 -13.05 0.53 -11.21
CA GLY A 202 -12.55 -0.43 -10.24
C GLY A 202 -11.77 -1.58 -10.87
N LYS A 203 -12.24 -2.12 -12.00
CA LYS A 203 -11.54 -3.15 -12.78
C LYS A 203 -10.29 -2.57 -13.45
N GLN A 204 -10.41 -1.39 -14.05
CA GLN A 204 -9.32 -0.78 -14.82
C GLN A 204 -8.06 -0.54 -13.97
N VAL A 205 -8.20 0.00 -12.77
CA VAL A 205 -7.03 0.24 -11.90
C VAL A 205 -6.30 -1.03 -11.45
N VAL A 206 -6.96 -2.18 -11.45
CA VAL A 206 -6.30 -3.47 -11.21
C VAL A 206 -5.50 -3.86 -12.43
N LEU A 207 -6.08 -3.76 -13.63
CA LEU A 207 -5.39 -4.04 -14.90
C LEU A 207 -4.18 -3.12 -15.08
N ASP A 208 -4.34 -1.82 -14.91
CA ASP A 208 -3.25 -0.83 -15.01
C ASP A 208 -2.09 -1.10 -14.03
N SER A 209 -2.38 -1.79 -12.93
CA SER A 209 -1.37 -2.14 -11.93
C SER A 209 -0.73 -3.52 -12.15
N SER A 210 -1.21 -4.28 -13.14
CA SER A 210 -0.72 -5.63 -13.47
C SER A 210 0.29 -5.63 -14.62
N TYR A 211 0.41 -4.51 -15.32
CA TYR A 211 1.40 -4.24 -16.37
C TYR A 211 2.53 -3.39 -15.79
#